data_780c7253b34cae8f0b7626591dfcb06c
#
_entry.id   780c7253b34cae8f0b7626591dfcb06c
#
_cell.length_a   1.000
_cell.length_b   1.000
_cell.length_c   1.000
_cell.angle_alpha   90.00
_cell.angle_beta   90.00
_cell.angle_gamma   90.00
#
_symmetry.space_group_name_H-M   'P 1'
#
loop_
_entity.id
_entity.type
_entity.pdbx_description
1 polymer ?
#
loop_
_entity_poly.entity_id
_entity_poly.type
_entity_poly.pdbx_seq_one_letter_code
_entity_poly.pdbx_strand_id
1 'polypeptide(L)'
;MRRHTLLVLASLPTYLASLGMIWHLVHLGELTTPVAWGITLASIVTFLVFWLPVRAGLTQRMKDPVLTFPHALATLCLCVTAYVMLDEHRVNVLVLMAQVIVVAMLRLRPKQVLGLGVVATLMLCGAFAWVDWRDTSVGMLTKGVTHLMVGGASLLLLSLVGKWVSDIRTEISEQAKELRKTVLTVRQMATLDQLTGLLNRRVMLEGLEAERQLAERHGTQWCVALIDLDHFKQVNDRHGHPTGDAVLKGFADLARQHLRAVDQVGRWGGEEFLVLFPQTRLNEAHASLERLRKALNAWRLPDHPTLQMSFSAGLVQAEPEDTIDQVVERADKTMYQAKASGRNRSVWAPVLTPSLFGNPVPPPAFPA
;
A
#
# COMPACT_ATOMS: atom_id res chain seq x y z
N MET A 1 -0.41 16.24 -4.10
CA MET A 1 -0.17 17.53 -4.79
C MET A 1 0.99 17.47 -5.79
N ARG A 2 2.25 17.23 -5.40
CA ARG A 2 3.41 17.18 -6.34
C ARG A 2 3.24 16.25 -7.56
N ARG A 3 2.63 15.07 -7.40
CA ARG A 3 2.43 14.10 -8.50
C ARG A 3 1.50 14.63 -9.61
N HIS A 4 0.40 15.29 -9.31
CA HIS A 4 -0.54 15.82 -10.31
C HIS A 4 0.06 16.99 -11.09
N THR A 5 0.82 17.87 -10.42
CA THR A 5 1.50 19.00 -11.05
C THR A 5 2.57 18.54 -12.05
N LEU A 6 3.39 17.55 -11.67
CA LEU A 6 4.39 16.93 -12.57
C LEU A 6 3.75 16.31 -13.81
N LEU A 7 2.54 15.84 -13.66
CA LEU A 7 1.82 15.20 -14.74
C LEU A 7 1.32 16.20 -15.81
N VAL A 8 0.92 17.41 -15.45
CA VAL A 8 0.59 18.46 -16.45
C VAL A 8 1.85 18.93 -17.17
N LEU A 9 2.99 18.97 -16.47
CA LEU A 9 4.28 19.34 -17.05
C LEU A 9 4.75 18.40 -18.19
N ALA A 10 4.20 17.17 -18.28
CA ALA A 10 4.52 16.26 -19.39
C ALA A 10 4.00 16.76 -20.77
N SER A 11 3.07 17.74 -20.81
CA SER A 11 2.68 18.41 -22.05
C SER A 11 3.61 19.56 -22.43
N LEU A 12 4.47 20.03 -21.51
CA LEU A 12 5.37 21.15 -21.74
C LEU A 12 6.30 20.98 -22.96
N PRO A 13 6.92 19.80 -23.22
CA PRO A 13 7.72 19.60 -24.42
C PRO A 13 6.98 19.87 -25.72
N THR A 14 5.68 19.53 -25.80
CA THR A 14 4.83 19.81 -26.98
C THR A 14 4.67 21.32 -27.20
N TYR A 15 4.41 22.06 -26.12
CA TYR A 15 4.31 23.53 -26.22
C TYR A 15 5.65 24.17 -26.59
N LEU A 16 6.75 23.71 -26.00
CA LEU A 16 8.09 24.25 -26.30
C LEU A 16 8.47 23.97 -27.77
N ALA A 17 8.19 22.76 -28.28
CA ALA A 17 8.40 22.42 -29.68
C ALA A 17 7.57 23.30 -30.62
N SER A 18 6.29 23.52 -30.28
CA SER A 18 5.40 24.41 -31.03
C SER A 18 5.92 25.85 -31.08
N LEU A 19 6.34 26.40 -29.94
CA LEU A 19 6.91 27.74 -29.85
C LEU A 19 8.20 27.87 -30.63
N GLY A 20 9.10 26.88 -30.51
CA GLY A 20 10.35 26.83 -31.26
C GLY A 20 10.11 26.86 -32.76
N MET A 21 9.15 26.05 -33.25
CA MET A 21 8.75 26.04 -34.65
C MET A 21 8.23 27.39 -35.13
N ILE A 22 7.30 28.00 -34.37
CA ILE A 22 6.68 29.29 -34.74
C ILE A 22 7.72 30.38 -34.86
N TRP A 23 8.62 30.50 -33.88
CA TRP A 23 9.64 31.56 -33.91
C TRP A 23 10.74 31.27 -34.94
N HIS A 24 11.00 30.02 -35.30
CA HIS A 24 11.85 29.66 -36.42
C HIS A 24 11.27 30.16 -37.76
N LEU A 25 9.93 29.96 -37.95
CA LEU A 25 9.27 30.46 -39.15
C LEU A 25 9.26 31.99 -39.26
N VAL A 26 9.18 32.68 -38.13
CA VAL A 26 9.38 34.18 -38.11
C VAL A 26 10.78 34.55 -38.54
N HIS A 27 11.79 33.82 -38.06
CA HIS A 27 13.20 34.06 -38.45
C HIS A 27 13.47 33.83 -39.95
N LEU A 28 12.76 32.86 -40.54
CA LEU A 28 12.82 32.63 -42.01
C LEU A 28 12.04 33.64 -42.83
N GLY A 29 11.27 34.52 -42.20
CA GLY A 29 10.40 35.47 -42.89
C GLY A 29 9.10 34.88 -43.45
N GLU A 30 8.78 33.62 -43.07
CA GLU A 30 7.61 32.87 -43.58
C GLU A 30 6.36 33.08 -42.71
N LEU A 31 6.51 33.63 -41.51
CA LEU A 31 5.41 33.97 -40.63
C LEU A 31 5.54 35.39 -40.12
N THR A 32 4.44 36.17 -40.17
CA THR A 32 4.42 37.53 -39.64
C THR A 32 4.46 37.57 -38.13
N THR A 33 5.22 38.51 -37.55
CA THR A 33 5.40 38.65 -36.11
C THR A 33 4.08 38.77 -35.31
N PRO A 34 3.05 39.47 -35.77
CA PRO A 34 1.77 39.56 -35.04
C PRO A 34 1.05 38.21 -34.92
N VAL A 35 1.06 37.39 -35.98
CA VAL A 35 0.47 36.05 -35.98
C VAL A 35 1.23 35.11 -35.02
N ALA A 36 2.58 35.17 -35.05
CA ALA A 36 3.42 34.41 -34.13
C ALA A 36 3.14 34.77 -32.67
N TRP A 37 3.02 36.02 -32.33
CA TRP A 37 2.61 36.46 -30.97
C TRP A 37 1.23 35.96 -30.59
N GLY A 38 0.26 36.02 -31.51
CA GLY A 38 -1.10 35.50 -31.27
C GLY A 38 -1.09 34.02 -30.89
N ILE A 39 -0.40 33.17 -31.64
CA ILE A 39 -0.31 31.75 -31.37
C ILE A 39 0.49 31.49 -30.08
N THR A 40 1.57 32.25 -29.85
CA THR A 40 2.38 32.13 -28.63
C THR A 40 1.55 32.44 -27.38
N LEU A 41 0.82 33.55 -27.40
CA LEU A 41 -0.04 33.97 -26.28
C LEU A 41 -1.16 32.95 -26.03
N ALA A 42 -1.83 32.48 -27.11
CA ALA A 42 -2.86 31.45 -27.01
C ALA A 42 -2.31 30.13 -26.40
N SER A 43 -1.10 29.73 -26.77
CA SER A 43 -0.42 28.57 -26.22
C SER A 43 -0.14 28.71 -24.72
N ILE A 44 0.41 29.84 -24.31
CA ILE A 44 0.71 30.14 -22.90
C ILE A 44 -0.60 30.20 -22.08
N VAL A 45 -1.62 30.87 -22.57
CA VAL A 45 -2.94 30.97 -21.89
C VAL A 45 -3.54 29.59 -21.75
N THR A 46 -3.56 28.75 -22.81
CA THR A 46 -4.08 27.37 -22.76
C THR A 46 -3.34 26.55 -21.71
N PHE A 47 -2.02 26.61 -21.69
CA PHE A 47 -1.24 25.88 -20.68
C PHE A 47 -1.57 26.34 -19.27
N LEU A 48 -1.63 27.65 -19.01
CA LEU A 48 -1.88 28.22 -17.69
C LEU A 48 -3.31 27.92 -17.19
N VAL A 49 -4.31 27.98 -18.07
CA VAL A 49 -5.71 27.66 -17.74
C VAL A 49 -5.87 26.27 -17.16
N PHE A 50 -5.11 25.32 -17.66
CA PHE A 50 -5.15 23.93 -17.15
C PHE A 50 -4.15 23.67 -16.02
N TRP A 51 -3.00 24.34 -16.01
CA TRP A 51 -1.97 24.15 -14.99
C TRP A 51 -2.31 24.79 -13.64
N LEU A 52 -2.84 26.03 -13.64
CA LEU A 52 -3.11 26.79 -12.41
C LEU A 52 -4.15 26.10 -11.50
N PRO A 53 -5.32 25.65 -11.99
CA PRO A 53 -6.30 24.96 -11.15
C PRO A 53 -5.76 23.65 -10.55
N VAL A 54 -4.97 22.90 -11.33
CA VAL A 54 -4.34 21.66 -10.87
C VAL A 54 -3.30 21.95 -9.78
N ARG A 55 -2.50 23.01 -9.95
CA ARG A 55 -1.51 23.44 -8.97
C ARG A 55 -2.18 23.96 -7.68
N ALA A 56 -3.26 24.70 -7.80
CA ALA A 56 -4.04 25.21 -6.67
C ALA A 56 -4.84 24.12 -5.95
N GLY A 57 -4.90 22.89 -6.49
CA GLY A 57 -5.63 21.78 -5.89
C GLY A 57 -7.15 21.84 -6.06
N LEU A 58 -7.68 22.76 -6.87
CA LEU A 58 -9.12 22.95 -7.10
C LEU A 58 -9.76 21.73 -7.80
N THR A 59 -8.97 20.97 -8.52
CA THR A 59 -9.43 19.82 -9.33
C THR A 59 -9.41 18.48 -8.60
N GLN A 60 -8.95 18.43 -7.34
CA GLN A 60 -8.73 17.15 -6.61
C GLN A 60 -9.99 16.30 -6.46
N ARG A 61 -11.17 16.89 -6.41
CA ARG A 61 -12.47 16.19 -6.29
C ARG A 61 -13.08 15.79 -7.63
N MET A 62 -12.46 16.15 -8.76
CA MET A 62 -12.94 15.82 -10.08
C MET A 62 -12.59 14.39 -10.49
N LYS A 63 -13.36 13.78 -11.41
CA LYS A 63 -13.08 12.46 -11.98
C LYS A 63 -11.75 12.41 -12.75
N ASP A 64 -11.32 13.52 -13.34
CA ASP A 64 -10.01 13.76 -13.94
C ASP A 64 -9.33 14.95 -13.22
N PRO A 65 -8.59 14.71 -12.13
CA PRO A 65 -7.95 15.78 -11.35
C PRO A 65 -6.86 16.54 -12.12
N VAL A 66 -6.38 15.98 -13.22
CA VAL A 66 -5.31 16.56 -14.06
C VAL A 66 -5.88 17.32 -15.26
N LEU A 67 -7.20 17.21 -15.48
CA LEU A 67 -7.90 17.79 -16.63
C LEU A 67 -7.30 17.36 -17.99
N THR A 68 -6.84 16.11 -18.08
CA THR A 68 -6.07 15.62 -19.24
C THR A 68 -6.90 15.67 -20.52
N PHE A 69 -8.17 15.24 -20.48
CA PHE A 69 -9.02 15.22 -21.66
C PHE A 69 -9.38 16.64 -22.17
N PRO A 70 -9.90 17.56 -21.33
CA PRO A 70 -10.19 18.92 -21.78
C PRO A 70 -8.93 19.68 -22.20
N HIS A 71 -7.79 19.46 -21.55
CA HIS A 71 -6.51 20.05 -21.94
C HIS A 71 -6.05 19.57 -23.33
N ALA A 72 -6.10 18.25 -23.59
CA ALA A 72 -5.76 17.69 -24.90
C ALA A 72 -6.69 18.25 -26.01
N LEU A 73 -7.99 18.36 -25.73
CA LEU A 73 -8.95 18.91 -26.66
C LEU A 73 -8.66 20.40 -26.99
N ALA A 74 -8.40 21.20 -25.98
CA ALA A 74 -8.03 22.62 -26.15
C ALA A 74 -6.75 22.78 -26.97
N THR A 75 -5.74 21.90 -26.71
CA THR A 75 -4.49 21.90 -27.48
C THR A 75 -4.72 21.48 -28.94
N LEU A 76 -5.61 20.50 -29.19
CA LEU A 76 -6.00 20.14 -30.58
C LEU A 76 -6.70 21.30 -31.29
N CYS A 77 -7.60 22.04 -30.64
CA CYS A 77 -8.21 23.25 -31.19
C CYS A 77 -7.15 24.27 -31.60
N LEU A 78 -6.14 24.48 -30.75
CA LEU A 78 -5.02 25.37 -31.04
C LEU A 78 -4.21 24.90 -32.26
N CYS A 79 -3.92 23.58 -32.33
CA CYS A 79 -3.25 23.00 -33.49
C CYS A 79 -4.05 23.18 -34.79
N VAL A 80 -5.36 22.96 -34.74
CA VAL A 80 -6.24 23.16 -35.91
C VAL A 80 -6.25 24.64 -36.37
N THR A 81 -6.28 25.59 -35.43
CA THR A 81 -6.18 27.02 -35.76
C THR A 81 -4.82 27.30 -36.41
N ALA A 82 -3.72 26.76 -35.89
CA ALA A 82 -2.42 26.92 -36.50
C ALA A 82 -2.36 26.28 -37.90
N TYR A 83 -2.99 25.10 -38.09
CA TYR A 83 -3.08 24.42 -39.40
C TYR A 83 -3.74 25.28 -40.47
N VAL A 84 -4.79 26.03 -40.11
CA VAL A 84 -5.49 26.98 -41.03
C VAL A 84 -4.64 28.22 -41.34
N MET A 85 -3.80 28.66 -40.39
CA MET A 85 -3.00 29.88 -40.51
C MET A 85 -1.63 29.67 -41.19
N LEU A 86 -1.08 28.46 -41.16
CA LEU A 86 0.27 28.14 -41.62
C LEU A 86 0.22 27.42 -42.97
N ASP A 87 0.15 28.17 -44.07
CA ASP A 87 -0.11 27.60 -45.40
C ASP A 87 0.89 26.54 -45.86
N GLU A 88 2.16 26.87 -45.98
CA GLU A 88 3.19 25.89 -46.46
C GLU A 88 3.66 24.91 -45.36
N HIS A 89 3.49 25.24 -44.09
CA HIS A 89 4.00 24.50 -42.94
C HIS A 89 2.96 23.65 -42.20
N ARG A 90 1.78 23.40 -42.82
CA ARG A 90 0.68 22.59 -42.29
C ARG A 90 1.11 21.19 -41.82
N VAL A 91 2.07 20.59 -42.52
CA VAL A 91 2.61 19.25 -42.19
C VAL A 91 3.20 19.21 -40.79
N ASN A 92 3.88 20.28 -40.36
CA ASN A 92 4.49 20.35 -39.02
C ASN A 92 3.43 20.32 -37.92
N VAL A 93 2.25 20.87 -38.18
CA VAL A 93 1.14 20.87 -37.21
C VAL A 93 0.57 19.48 -37.02
N LEU A 94 0.57 18.62 -38.05
CA LEU A 94 0.15 17.21 -37.92
C LEU A 94 1.01 16.44 -36.91
N VAL A 95 2.31 16.72 -36.89
CA VAL A 95 3.24 16.13 -35.89
C VAL A 95 2.88 16.59 -34.47
N LEU A 96 2.53 17.86 -34.29
CA LEU A 96 2.10 18.39 -32.98
C LEU A 96 0.78 17.74 -32.54
N MET A 97 -0.20 17.57 -33.44
CA MET A 97 -1.46 16.86 -33.14
C MET A 97 -1.19 15.40 -32.70
N ALA A 98 -0.29 14.70 -33.39
CA ALA A 98 0.13 13.36 -33.00
C ALA A 98 0.75 13.31 -31.60
N GLN A 99 1.62 14.28 -31.24
CA GLN A 99 2.21 14.38 -29.91
C GLN A 99 1.16 14.57 -28.81
N VAL A 100 0.09 15.33 -29.06
CA VAL A 100 -1.01 15.51 -28.11
C VAL A 100 -1.66 14.17 -27.79
N ILE A 101 -1.90 13.32 -28.81
CA ILE A 101 -2.48 11.98 -28.61
C ILE A 101 -1.50 11.08 -27.82
N VAL A 102 -0.21 11.12 -28.13
CA VAL A 102 0.82 10.35 -27.40
C VAL A 102 0.86 10.73 -25.91
N VAL A 103 0.84 12.01 -25.60
CA VAL A 103 0.81 12.47 -24.20
C VAL A 103 -0.50 12.06 -23.51
N ALA A 104 -1.62 12.16 -24.22
CA ALA A 104 -2.94 11.81 -23.70
C ALA A 104 -3.07 10.30 -23.40
N MET A 105 -2.49 9.42 -24.25
CA MET A 105 -2.57 7.97 -24.08
C MET A 105 -1.90 7.48 -22.78
N LEU A 106 -0.97 8.23 -22.22
CA LEU A 106 -0.30 7.88 -20.96
C LEU A 106 -1.24 7.98 -19.75
N ARG A 107 -2.44 8.59 -19.90
CA ARG A 107 -3.31 8.91 -18.75
C ARG A 107 -4.79 8.65 -18.98
N LEU A 108 -5.26 8.88 -20.19
CA LEU A 108 -6.68 8.71 -20.52
C LEU A 108 -7.06 7.23 -20.51
N ARG A 109 -8.33 6.99 -20.25
CA ARG A 109 -8.92 5.66 -20.40
C ARG A 109 -8.96 5.25 -21.88
N PRO A 110 -8.93 3.97 -22.20
CA PRO A 110 -8.86 3.48 -23.60
C PRO A 110 -9.90 4.10 -24.52
N LYS A 111 -11.17 4.17 -24.07
CA LYS A 111 -12.27 4.79 -24.83
C LYS A 111 -12.08 6.28 -25.08
N GLN A 112 -11.47 7.00 -24.13
CA GLN A 112 -11.20 8.43 -24.26
C GLN A 112 -10.05 8.70 -25.24
N VAL A 113 -9.01 7.86 -25.26
CA VAL A 113 -7.91 7.97 -26.24
C VAL A 113 -8.44 7.80 -27.64
N LEU A 114 -9.24 6.76 -27.87
CA LEU A 114 -9.87 6.52 -29.18
C LEU A 114 -10.79 7.69 -29.58
N GLY A 115 -11.64 8.14 -28.66
CA GLY A 115 -12.52 9.28 -28.89
C GLY A 115 -11.74 10.56 -29.25
N LEU A 116 -10.62 10.82 -28.56
CA LEU A 116 -9.76 11.97 -28.86
C LEU A 116 -9.19 11.92 -30.28
N GLY A 117 -8.76 10.72 -30.72
CA GLY A 117 -8.26 10.54 -32.09
C GLY A 117 -9.32 10.72 -33.16
N VAL A 118 -10.54 10.22 -32.92
CA VAL A 118 -11.67 10.44 -33.83
C VAL A 118 -11.98 11.94 -33.91
N VAL A 119 -12.05 12.65 -32.79
CA VAL A 119 -12.27 14.09 -32.74
C VAL A 119 -11.16 14.84 -33.47
N ALA A 120 -9.88 14.50 -33.24
CA ALA A 120 -8.75 15.11 -33.93
C ALA A 120 -8.84 14.94 -35.44
N THR A 121 -9.22 13.74 -35.93
CA THR A 121 -9.39 13.47 -37.34
C THR A 121 -10.56 14.27 -37.93
N LEU A 122 -11.71 14.34 -37.23
CA LEU A 122 -12.85 15.16 -37.69
C LEU A 122 -12.51 16.65 -37.73
N MET A 123 -11.76 17.15 -36.75
CA MET A 123 -11.28 18.54 -36.74
C MET A 123 -10.33 18.81 -37.91
N LEU A 124 -9.44 17.86 -38.24
CA LEU A 124 -8.56 17.97 -39.41
C LEU A 124 -9.35 17.99 -40.71
N CYS A 125 -10.39 17.11 -40.86
CA CYS A 125 -11.30 17.13 -41.98
C CYS A 125 -12.01 18.49 -42.14
N GLY A 126 -12.52 19.04 -41.05
CA GLY A 126 -13.17 20.37 -41.05
C GLY A 126 -12.22 21.48 -41.43
N ALA A 127 -10.98 21.47 -40.89
CA ALA A 127 -9.94 22.43 -41.24
C ALA A 127 -9.55 22.36 -42.73
N PHE A 128 -9.41 21.15 -43.27
CA PHE A 128 -9.16 20.90 -44.69
C PHE A 128 -10.32 21.49 -45.57
N ALA A 129 -11.57 21.13 -45.24
CA ALA A 129 -12.73 21.63 -45.99
C ALA A 129 -12.84 23.19 -45.98
N TRP A 130 -12.49 23.81 -44.82
CA TRP A 130 -12.47 25.26 -44.69
C TRP A 130 -11.39 25.91 -45.58
N VAL A 131 -10.20 25.30 -45.60
CA VAL A 131 -9.09 25.81 -46.43
C VAL A 131 -9.38 25.67 -47.91
N ASP A 132 -9.90 24.51 -48.31
CA ASP A 132 -10.30 24.20 -49.71
C ASP A 132 -11.40 25.13 -50.22
N TRP A 133 -12.40 25.45 -49.36
CA TRP A 133 -13.44 26.42 -49.67
C TRP A 133 -12.88 27.85 -49.85
N ARG A 134 -11.83 28.20 -49.09
CA ARG A 134 -11.23 29.56 -49.16
C ARG A 134 -10.30 29.73 -50.35
N ASP A 135 -9.56 28.68 -50.74
CA ASP A 135 -8.57 28.72 -51.82
C ASP A 135 -8.73 27.52 -52.74
N THR A 136 -9.31 27.78 -53.91
CA THR A 136 -9.70 26.79 -54.93
C THR A 136 -8.58 26.45 -55.91
N SER A 137 -7.33 26.79 -55.64
CA SER A 137 -6.20 26.46 -56.52
C SER A 137 -5.96 24.91 -56.60
N VAL A 138 -5.79 24.39 -57.80
CA VAL A 138 -5.64 22.93 -58.05
C VAL A 138 -4.44 22.31 -57.27
N GLY A 139 -3.38 23.06 -57.11
CA GLY A 139 -2.21 22.63 -56.33
C GLY A 139 -2.46 22.51 -54.85
N MET A 140 -3.39 23.31 -54.33
CA MET A 140 -3.80 23.33 -52.92
C MET A 140 -4.66 22.10 -52.58
N LEU A 141 -5.59 21.73 -53.48
CA LEU A 141 -6.44 20.55 -53.31
C LEU A 141 -5.61 19.26 -53.22
N THR A 142 -4.62 19.08 -54.09
CA THR A 142 -3.76 17.90 -54.09
C THR A 142 -2.93 17.79 -52.80
N LYS A 143 -2.29 18.88 -52.30
CA LYS A 143 -1.56 18.92 -51.06
C LYS A 143 -2.47 18.64 -49.85
N GLY A 144 -3.66 19.25 -49.84
CA GLY A 144 -4.64 19.08 -48.77
C GLY A 144 -5.17 17.64 -48.65
N VAL A 145 -5.49 16.98 -49.77
CA VAL A 145 -5.90 15.57 -49.82
C VAL A 145 -4.79 14.68 -49.26
N THR A 146 -3.52 14.94 -49.62
CA THR A 146 -2.38 14.18 -49.07
C THR A 146 -2.26 14.35 -47.55
N HIS A 147 -2.40 15.58 -47.06
CA HIS A 147 -2.37 15.83 -45.60
C HIS A 147 -3.52 15.12 -44.89
N LEU A 148 -4.71 15.11 -45.44
CA LEU A 148 -5.88 14.44 -44.89
C LEU A 148 -5.66 12.92 -44.84
N MET A 149 -5.21 12.34 -45.95
CA MET A 149 -4.95 10.89 -46.03
C MET A 149 -3.85 10.44 -45.08
N VAL A 150 -2.70 11.08 -45.10
CA VAL A 150 -1.56 10.68 -44.27
C VAL A 150 -1.78 11.11 -42.82
N GLY A 151 -2.18 12.34 -42.57
CA GLY A 151 -2.43 12.88 -41.23
C GLY A 151 -3.59 12.19 -40.53
N GLY A 152 -4.73 12.06 -41.22
CA GLY A 152 -5.92 11.38 -40.68
C GLY A 152 -5.65 9.92 -40.37
N ALA A 153 -5.03 9.18 -41.30
CA ALA A 153 -4.67 7.78 -41.08
C ALA A 153 -3.67 7.64 -39.90
N SER A 154 -2.68 8.53 -39.81
CA SER A 154 -1.70 8.53 -38.70
C SER A 154 -2.34 8.81 -37.36
N LEU A 155 -3.26 9.79 -37.27
CA LEU A 155 -3.98 10.11 -36.03
C LEU A 155 -4.86 8.95 -35.56
N LEU A 156 -5.57 8.29 -36.50
CA LEU A 156 -6.40 7.12 -36.17
C LEU A 156 -5.55 5.93 -35.74
N LEU A 157 -4.48 5.63 -36.49
CA LEU A 157 -3.55 4.54 -36.12
C LEU A 157 -2.94 4.78 -34.74
N LEU A 158 -2.46 5.98 -34.48
CA LEU A 158 -1.88 6.36 -33.19
C LEU A 158 -2.91 6.25 -32.06
N SER A 159 -4.17 6.56 -32.33
CA SER A 159 -5.25 6.44 -31.35
C SER A 159 -5.60 4.98 -31.06
N LEU A 160 -5.54 4.11 -32.06
CA LEU A 160 -5.73 2.66 -31.89
C LEU A 160 -4.57 2.05 -31.07
N VAL A 161 -3.33 2.41 -31.39
CA VAL A 161 -2.15 2.00 -30.60
C VAL A 161 -2.25 2.56 -29.16
N GLY A 162 -2.64 3.82 -29.03
CA GLY A 162 -2.84 4.46 -27.74
C GLY A 162 -3.92 3.80 -26.89
N LYS A 163 -5.05 3.38 -27.52
CA LYS A 163 -6.07 2.58 -26.85
C LYS A 163 -5.49 1.25 -26.38
N TRP A 164 -4.78 0.53 -27.23
CA TRP A 164 -4.17 -0.76 -26.90
C TRP A 164 -3.16 -0.65 -25.75
N VAL A 165 -2.27 0.33 -25.77
CA VAL A 165 -1.33 0.63 -24.67
C VAL A 165 -2.08 0.95 -23.37
N SER A 166 -3.16 1.72 -23.46
CA SER A 166 -3.99 2.05 -22.31
C SER A 166 -4.74 0.84 -21.74
N ASP A 167 -5.20 -0.07 -22.59
CA ASP A 167 -5.80 -1.35 -22.18
C ASP A 167 -4.80 -2.21 -21.41
N ILE A 168 -3.60 -2.43 -21.98
CA ILE A 168 -2.50 -3.18 -21.32
C ILE A 168 -2.15 -2.57 -19.96
N ARG A 169 -2.00 -1.26 -19.88
CA ARG A 169 -1.69 -0.57 -18.62
C ARG A 169 -2.76 -0.80 -17.56
N THR A 170 -4.03 -0.80 -17.96
CA THR A 170 -5.16 -1.05 -17.05
C THR A 170 -5.10 -2.48 -16.53
N GLU A 171 -4.89 -3.44 -17.42
CA GLU A 171 -4.77 -4.87 -17.07
C GLU A 171 -3.59 -5.14 -16.12
N ILE A 172 -2.40 -4.61 -16.42
CA ILE A 172 -1.23 -4.73 -15.53
C ILE A 172 -1.52 -4.14 -14.14
N SER A 173 -2.24 -3.00 -14.09
CA SER A 173 -2.59 -2.38 -12.81
C SER A 173 -3.55 -3.24 -11.98
N GLU A 174 -4.49 -3.93 -12.64
CA GLU A 174 -5.44 -4.82 -11.98
C GLU A 174 -4.75 -6.10 -11.49
N GLN A 175 -3.91 -6.72 -12.31
CA GLN A 175 -3.10 -7.87 -11.93
C GLN A 175 -2.16 -7.57 -10.75
N ALA A 176 -1.52 -6.40 -10.77
CA ALA A 176 -0.66 -5.96 -9.67
C ALA A 176 -1.43 -5.78 -8.34
N LYS A 177 -2.69 -5.29 -8.40
CA LYS A 177 -3.55 -5.19 -7.21
C LYS A 177 -3.93 -6.56 -6.68
N GLU A 178 -4.30 -7.47 -7.56
CA GLU A 178 -4.69 -8.84 -7.19
C GLU A 178 -3.51 -9.59 -6.57
N LEU A 179 -2.33 -9.52 -7.21
CA LEU A 179 -1.10 -10.10 -6.68
C LEU A 179 -0.78 -9.56 -5.28
N ARG A 180 -0.91 -8.23 -5.09
CA ARG A 180 -0.67 -7.61 -3.78
C ARG A 180 -1.63 -8.12 -2.70
N LYS A 181 -2.92 -8.32 -3.03
CA LYS A 181 -3.89 -8.90 -2.10
C LYS A 181 -3.49 -10.34 -1.73
N THR A 182 -3.18 -11.15 -2.74
CA THR A 182 -2.75 -12.54 -2.53
C THR A 182 -1.51 -12.63 -1.65
N VAL A 183 -0.49 -11.81 -1.91
CA VAL A 183 0.73 -11.75 -1.09
C VAL A 183 0.41 -11.35 0.36
N LEU A 184 -0.48 -10.38 0.58
CA LEU A 184 -0.89 -9.99 1.94
C LEU A 184 -1.62 -11.13 2.66
N THR A 185 -2.54 -11.82 1.97
CA THR A 185 -3.27 -12.97 2.52
C THR A 185 -2.31 -14.12 2.89
N VAL A 186 -1.40 -14.48 1.97
CA VAL A 186 -0.39 -15.53 2.23
C VAL A 186 0.49 -15.13 3.42
N ARG A 187 0.90 -13.87 3.50
CA ARG A 187 1.70 -13.36 4.62
C ARG A 187 0.94 -13.45 5.95
N GLN A 188 -0.34 -13.07 5.97
CA GLN A 188 -1.18 -13.20 7.18
C GLN A 188 -1.30 -14.66 7.62
N MET A 189 -1.63 -15.58 6.69
CA MET A 189 -1.69 -17.02 6.98
C MET A 189 -0.36 -17.57 7.49
N ALA A 190 0.75 -17.02 7.00
CA ALA A 190 2.09 -17.40 7.41
C ALA A 190 2.54 -16.80 8.75
N THR A 191 1.90 -15.77 9.27
CA THR A 191 2.34 -15.06 10.49
C THR A 191 1.41 -15.18 11.67
N LEU A 192 0.10 -15.33 11.43
CA LEU A 192 -0.90 -15.37 12.48
C LEU A 192 -1.53 -16.76 12.61
N ASP A 193 -1.98 -17.09 13.81
CA ASP A 193 -2.90 -18.21 14.06
C ASP A 193 -4.29 -17.84 13.55
N GLN A 194 -4.88 -18.70 12.72
CA GLN A 194 -6.15 -18.42 12.03
C GLN A 194 -7.34 -18.31 12.98
N LEU A 195 -7.32 -19.00 14.12
CA LEU A 195 -8.41 -18.98 15.08
C LEU A 195 -8.38 -17.74 15.96
N THR A 196 -7.21 -17.45 16.52
CA THR A 196 -7.04 -16.43 17.56
C THR A 196 -6.56 -15.08 17.02
N GLY A 197 -5.99 -15.06 15.81
CA GLY A 197 -5.35 -13.88 15.23
C GLY A 197 -4.10 -13.40 16.00
N LEU A 198 -3.60 -14.16 16.96
CA LEU A 198 -2.30 -13.94 17.60
C LEU A 198 -1.17 -14.42 16.68
N LEU A 199 0.07 -14.13 17.05
CA LEU A 199 1.22 -14.68 16.34
C LEU A 199 1.19 -16.21 16.39
N ASN A 200 1.58 -16.85 15.29
CA ASN A 200 1.73 -18.31 15.29
C ASN A 200 3.10 -18.72 15.87
N ARG A 201 3.24 -19.99 16.19
CA ARG A 201 4.46 -20.56 16.79
C ARG A 201 5.73 -20.21 16.02
N ARG A 202 5.68 -20.21 14.66
CA ARG A 202 6.85 -19.91 13.85
C ARG A 202 7.34 -18.46 14.06
N VAL A 203 6.43 -17.50 14.06
CA VAL A 203 6.78 -16.08 14.26
C VAL A 203 7.23 -15.82 15.69
N MET A 204 6.65 -16.55 16.66
CA MET A 204 7.13 -16.46 18.05
C MET A 204 8.59 -16.95 18.18
N LEU A 205 8.96 -18.03 17.51
CA LEU A 205 10.36 -18.51 17.49
C LEU A 205 11.30 -17.48 16.84
N GLU A 206 10.88 -16.87 15.73
CA GLU A 206 11.64 -15.80 15.07
C GLU A 206 11.81 -14.59 16.00
N GLY A 207 10.75 -14.21 16.74
CA GLY A 207 10.77 -13.12 17.73
C GLY A 207 11.69 -13.41 18.91
N LEU A 208 11.64 -14.60 19.47
CA LEU A 208 12.53 -15.05 20.54
C LEU A 208 14.00 -14.98 20.13
N GLU A 209 14.33 -15.47 18.93
CA GLU A 209 15.70 -15.43 18.43
C GLU A 209 16.18 -14.00 18.16
N ALA A 210 15.31 -13.13 17.65
CA ALA A 210 15.64 -11.72 17.47
C ALA A 210 15.92 -11.00 18.80
N GLU A 211 15.09 -11.27 19.82
CA GLU A 211 15.29 -10.68 21.16
C GLU A 211 16.55 -11.22 21.84
N ARG A 212 16.85 -12.52 21.72
CA ARG A 212 18.09 -13.11 22.22
C ARG A 212 19.32 -12.39 21.65
N GLN A 213 19.34 -12.19 20.31
CA GLN A 213 20.44 -11.48 19.65
C GLN A 213 20.52 -9.99 20.06
N LEU A 214 19.38 -9.36 20.32
CA LEU A 214 19.33 -7.98 20.80
C LEU A 214 19.86 -7.87 22.22
N ALA A 215 19.43 -8.78 23.11
CA ALA A 215 19.85 -8.87 24.49
C ALA A 215 21.35 -9.15 24.61
N GLU A 216 21.89 -10.04 23.78
CA GLU A 216 23.33 -10.34 23.73
C GLU A 216 24.16 -9.10 23.35
N ARG A 217 23.68 -8.26 22.42
CA ARG A 217 24.37 -7.03 21.99
C ARG A 217 24.29 -5.90 23.00
N HIS A 218 23.17 -5.77 23.70
CA HIS A 218 22.88 -4.61 24.56
C HIS A 218 22.91 -4.92 26.06
N GLY A 219 23.09 -6.18 26.45
CA GLY A 219 23.08 -6.59 27.87
C GLY A 219 21.69 -6.43 28.51
N THR A 220 20.60 -6.49 27.73
CA THR A 220 19.26 -6.31 28.26
C THR A 220 18.66 -7.63 28.75
N GLN A 221 17.80 -7.55 29.77
CA GLN A 221 17.07 -8.72 30.28
C GLN A 221 15.75 -8.86 29.52
N TRP A 222 15.34 -10.09 29.29
CA TRP A 222 14.04 -10.41 28.69
C TRP A 222 13.45 -11.66 29.33
N CYS A 223 12.13 -11.80 29.25
CA CYS A 223 11.42 -12.91 29.88
C CYS A 223 10.50 -13.61 28.89
N VAL A 224 10.25 -14.88 29.16
CA VAL A 224 9.30 -15.71 28.40
C VAL A 224 8.34 -16.36 29.38
N ALA A 225 7.06 -16.35 29.02
CA ALA A 225 6.05 -17.12 29.73
C ALA A 225 5.37 -18.11 28.78
N LEU A 226 5.27 -19.37 29.21
CA LEU A 226 4.38 -20.35 28.59
C LEU A 226 3.11 -20.46 29.44
N ILE A 227 1.97 -20.34 28.78
CA ILE A 227 0.63 -20.30 29.38
C ILE A 227 -0.18 -21.48 28.83
N ASP A 228 -0.94 -22.14 29.70
CA ASP A 228 -1.90 -23.18 29.32
C ASP A 228 -3.25 -22.93 30.00
N LEU A 229 -4.33 -23.00 29.22
CA LEU A 229 -5.68 -22.78 29.73
C LEU A 229 -6.14 -23.98 30.57
N ASP A 230 -6.38 -23.75 31.84
CA ASP A 230 -6.75 -24.81 32.77
C ASP A 230 -8.08 -25.47 32.39
N HIS A 231 -8.08 -26.81 32.39
CA HIS A 231 -9.26 -27.62 32.11
C HIS A 231 -9.91 -27.42 30.74
N PHE A 232 -9.17 -26.88 29.75
CA PHE A 232 -9.70 -26.56 28.42
C PHE A 232 -10.30 -27.80 27.72
N LYS A 233 -9.70 -28.98 27.85
CA LYS A 233 -10.28 -30.21 27.33
C LYS A 233 -11.68 -30.47 27.89
N GLN A 234 -11.92 -30.21 29.18
CA GLN A 234 -13.25 -30.39 29.79
C GLN A 234 -14.27 -29.41 29.20
N VAL A 235 -13.85 -28.19 28.82
CA VAL A 235 -14.72 -27.24 28.12
C VAL A 235 -15.16 -27.82 26.78
N ASN A 236 -14.21 -28.34 25.99
CA ASN A 236 -14.53 -28.99 24.71
C ASN A 236 -15.46 -30.21 24.90
N ASP A 237 -15.16 -31.07 25.86
CA ASP A 237 -15.93 -32.30 26.12
C ASP A 237 -17.36 -32.02 26.58
N ARG A 238 -17.60 -30.92 27.34
CA ARG A 238 -18.90 -30.56 27.89
C ARG A 238 -19.73 -29.62 27.01
N HIS A 239 -19.07 -28.70 26.32
CA HIS A 239 -19.73 -27.60 25.60
C HIS A 239 -19.47 -27.60 24.09
N GLY A 240 -18.64 -28.54 23.61
CA GLY A 240 -18.26 -28.70 22.20
C GLY A 240 -17.14 -27.75 21.77
N HIS A 241 -16.50 -28.12 20.65
CA HIS A 241 -15.38 -27.37 20.06
C HIS A 241 -15.67 -25.89 19.75
N PRO A 242 -16.91 -25.50 19.29
CA PRO A 242 -17.20 -24.09 19.06
C PRO A 242 -17.08 -23.21 20.31
N THR A 243 -17.45 -23.76 21.49
CA THR A 243 -17.27 -23.07 22.77
C THR A 243 -15.80 -22.96 23.15
N GLY A 244 -15.01 -24.01 22.93
CA GLY A 244 -13.56 -23.96 23.12
C GLY A 244 -12.90 -22.92 22.21
N ASP A 245 -13.30 -22.84 20.95
CA ASP A 245 -12.82 -21.83 20.01
C ASP A 245 -13.15 -20.41 20.48
N ALA A 246 -14.36 -20.19 21.03
CA ALA A 246 -14.74 -18.91 21.60
C ALA A 246 -13.91 -18.55 22.84
N VAL A 247 -13.55 -19.53 23.68
CA VAL A 247 -12.66 -19.35 24.83
C VAL A 247 -11.24 -18.94 24.36
N LEU A 248 -10.69 -19.63 23.35
CA LEU A 248 -9.38 -19.29 22.79
C LEU A 248 -9.34 -17.86 22.20
N LYS A 249 -10.40 -17.45 21.49
CA LYS A 249 -10.56 -16.08 20.99
C LYS A 249 -10.67 -15.07 22.13
N GLY A 250 -11.48 -15.36 23.14
CA GLY A 250 -11.64 -14.52 24.33
C GLY A 250 -10.32 -14.30 25.07
N PHE A 251 -9.54 -15.36 25.27
CA PHE A 251 -8.19 -15.25 25.84
C PHE A 251 -7.28 -14.37 24.98
N ALA A 252 -7.29 -14.56 23.66
CA ALA A 252 -6.47 -13.75 22.74
C ALA A 252 -6.82 -12.27 22.81
N ASP A 253 -8.10 -11.92 22.89
CA ASP A 253 -8.54 -10.53 23.03
C ASP A 253 -8.14 -9.93 24.38
N LEU A 254 -8.26 -10.68 25.47
CA LEU A 254 -7.76 -10.27 26.79
C LEU A 254 -6.26 -10.06 26.78
N ALA A 255 -5.50 -10.96 26.16
CA ALA A 255 -4.04 -10.83 26.06
C ALA A 255 -3.65 -9.53 25.33
N ARG A 256 -4.31 -9.19 24.20
CA ARG A 256 -4.07 -7.92 23.49
C ARG A 256 -4.41 -6.69 24.33
N GLN A 257 -5.42 -6.76 25.18
CA GLN A 257 -5.85 -5.63 26.01
C GLN A 257 -4.97 -5.41 27.25
N HIS A 258 -4.42 -6.49 27.81
CA HIS A 258 -3.72 -6.43 29.10
C HIS A 258 -2.19 -6.53 29.01
N LEU A 259 -1.65 -6.94 27.87
CA LEU A 259 -0.23 -6.90 27.58
C LEU A 259 0.15 -5.56 26.92
N ARG A 260 1.43 -5.17 27.01
CA ARG A 260 1.96 -3.94 26.40
C ARG A 260 2.08 -4.12 24.89
N ALA A 261 2.06 -3.04 24.13
CA ALA A 261 2.23 -3.08 22.67
C ALA A 261 3.59 -3.66 22.22
N VAL A 262 4.60 -3.64 23.07
CA VAL A 262 5.92 -4.22 22.82
C VAL A 262 5.98 -5.70 23.17
N ASP A 263 5.08 -6.20 24.04
CA ASP A 263 5.01 -7.60 24.40
C ASP A 263 4.46 -8.39 23.21
N GLN A 264 5.05 -9.55 22.91
CA GLN A 264 4.58 -10.39 21.83
C GLN A 264 3.84 -11.58 22.42
N VAL A 265 2.66 -11.88 21.91
CA VAL A 265 1.86 -13.04 22.32
C VAL A 265 1.49 -13.87 21.11
N GLY A 266 1.67 -15.16 21.21
CA GLY A 266 1.37 -16.12 20.14
C GLY A 266 0.75 -17.39 20.67
N ARG A 267 -0.01 -18.07 19.77
CA ARG A 267 -0.51 -19.41 20.05
C ARG A 267 0.59 -20.41 19.78
N TRP A 268 0.97 -21.13 20.84
CA TRP A 268 2.09 -22.08 20.82
C TRP A 268 1.66 -23.50 20.45
N GLY A 269 0.49 -23.91 20.92
CA GLY A 269 -0.12 -25.22 20.70
C GLY A 269 -1.65 -25.13 20.74
N GLY A 270 -2.34 -26.24 20.96
CA GLY A 270 -3.81 -26.29 21.00
C GLY A 270 -4.44 -25.26 21.95
N GLU A 271 -4.10 -25.36 23.23
CA GLU A 271 -4.59 -24.49 24.33
C GLU A 271 -3.44 -23.70 24.99
N GLU A 272 -2.26 -23.76 24.38
CA GLU A 272 -1.03 -23.14 24.88
C GLU A 272 -0.71 -21.84 24.17
N PHE A 273 -0.25 -20.86 24.93
CA PHE A 273 0.16 -19.55 24.45
C PHE A 273 1.54 -19.20 24.99
N LEU A 274 2.35 -18.56 24.18
CA LEU A 274 3.66 -18.06 24.58
C LEU A 274 3.67 -16.54 24.55
N VAL A 275 4.23 -15.94 25.60
CA VAL A 275 4.40 -14.49 25.70
C VAL A 275 5.90 -14.20 25.83
N LEU A 276 6.39 -13.33 24.95
CA LEU A 276 7.72 -12.73 25.01
C LEU A 276 7.60 -11.33 25.60
N PHE A 277 8.38 -11.04 26.62
CA PHE A 277 8.52 -9.73 27.27
C PHE A 277 9.90 -9.14 26.95
N PRO A 278 10.02 -8.33 25.88
CA PRO A 278 11.29 -7.70 25.51
C PRO A 278 11.74 -6.71 26.59
N GLN A 279 13.05 -6.65 26.85
CA GLN A 279 13.68 -5.67 27.77
C GLN A 279 12.94 -5.53 29.11
N THR A 280 12.43 -6.64 29.65
CA THR A 280 11.55 -6.65 30.82
C THR A 280 12.14 -7.54 31.92
N ARG A 281 12.13 -7.05 33.17
CA ARG A 281 12.57 -7.81 34.34
C ARG A 281 11.49 -8.80 34.77
N LEU A 282 11.92 -9.85 35.47
CA LEU A 282 11.06 -10.94 35.92
C LEU A 282 9.85 -10.47 36.75
N ASN A 283 10.02 -9.54 37.67
CA ASN A 283 8.95 -8.99 38.51
C ASN A 283 7.89 -8.20 37.66
N GLU A 284 8.33 -7.46 36.66
CA GLU A 284 7.43 -6.71 35.78
C GLU A 284 6.63 -7.63 34.85
N ALA A 285 7.32 -8.65 34.29
CA ALA A 285 6.67 -9.68 33.49
C ALA A 285 5.62 -10.44 34.31
N HIS A 286 5.95 -10.82 35.56
CA HIS A 286 5.03 -11.46 36.47
C HIS A 286 3.80 -10.59 36.77
N ALA A 287 4.00 -9.29 37.05
CA ALA A 287 2.89 -8.37 37.26
C ALA A 287 1.96 -8.27 36.05
N SER A 288 2.52 -8.34 34.83
CA SER A 288 1.74 -8.35 33.58
C SER A 288 0.93 -9.63 33.42
N LEU A 289 1.50 -10.80 33.73
CA LEU A 289 0.78 -12.07 33.73
C LEU A 289 -0.33 -12.11 34.76
N GLU A 290 -0.10 -11.59 35.98
CA GLU A 290 -1.11 -11.56 37.03
C GLU A 290 -2.30 -10.64 36.67
N ARG A 291 -2.07 -9.52 35.98
CA ARG A 291 -3.17 -8.71 35.41
C ARG A 291 -3.99 -9.51 34.42
N LEU A 292 -3.34 -10.21 33.49
CA LEU A 292 -3.99 -11.04 32.49
C LEU A 292 -4.78 -12.18 33.14
N ARG A 293 -4.20 -12.86 34.17
CA ARG A 293 -4.84 -13.94 34.91
C ARG A 293 -6.11 -13.48 35.60
N LYS A 294 -6.04 -12.32 36.30
CA LYS A 294 -7.22 -11.72 36.95
C LYS A 294 -8.30 -11.34 35.92
N ALA A 295 -7.89 -10.83 34.77
CA ALA A 295 -8.82 -10.49 33.70
C ALA A 295 -9.55 -11.72 33.14
N LEU A 296 -8.82 -12.83 32.92
CA LEU A 296 -9.42 -14.09 32.45
C LEU A 296 -10.37 -14.68 33.52
N ASN A 297 -10.01 -14.65 34.79
CA ASN A 297 -10.85 -15.14 35.89
C ASN A 297 -12.16 -14.33 36.00
N ALA A 298 -12.13 -13.04 35.69
CA ALA A 298 -13.33 -12.17 35.67
C ALA A 298 -14.13 -12.26 34.37
N TRP A 299 -13.49 -12.73 33.28
CA TRP A 299 -14.12 -12.81 31.97
C TRP A 299 -15.20 -13.90 31.93
N ARG A 300 -16.27 -13.64 31.18
CA ARG A 300 -17.39 -14.58 31.00
C ARG A 300 -17.74 -14.64 29.52
N LEU A 301 -17.97 -15.85 29.02
CA LEU A 301 -18.49 -16.04 27.68
C LEU A 301 -19.98 -15.69 27.65
N PRO A 302 -20.47 -14.83 26.76
CA PRO A 302 -21.86 -14.38 26.74
C PRO A 302 -22.89 -15.54 26.74
N ASP A 303 -22.64 -16.57 25.92
CA ASP A 303 -23.51 -17.73 25.77
C ASP A 303 -23.35 -18.75 26.92
N HIS A 304 -22.32 -18.63 27.74
CA HIS A 304 -22.02 -19.52 28.88
C HIS A 304 -21.54 -18.71 30.09
N PRO A 305 -22.41 -17.92 30.74
CA PRO A 305 -22.01 -17.00 31.81
C PRO A 305 -21.51 -17.69 33.09
N THR A 306 -21.81 -18.98 33.26
CA THR A 306 -21.34 -19.80 34.39
C THR A 306 -19.95 -20.38 34.14
N LEU A 307 -19.47 -20.38 32.88
CA LEU A 307 -18.13 -20.90 32.53
C LEU A 307 -17.06 -19.92 33.04
N GLN A 308 -16.25 -20.40 33.97
CA GLN A 308 -15.08 -19.68 34.46
C GLN A 308 -13.82 -20.29 33.88
N MET A 309 -12.93 -19.45 33.38
CA MET A 309 -11.66 -19.86 32.84
C MET A 309 -10.50 -19.33 33.67
N SER A 310 -9.48 -20.15 33.78
CA SER A 310 -8.21 -19.77 34.35
C SER A 310 -7.06 -20.29 33.49
N PHE A 311 -5.85 -19.86 33.83
CA PHE A 311 -4.65 -20.42 33.22
C PHE A 311 -3.56 -20.69 34.25
N SER A 312 -2.69 -21.62 33.91
CA SER A 312 -1.42 -21.85 34.58
C SER A 312 -0.27 -21.36 33.70
N ALA A 313 0.67 -20.63 34.26
CA ALA A 313 1.81 -20.09 33.50
C ALA A 313 3.14 -20.37 34.20
N GLY A 314 4.14 -20.69 33.36
CA GLY A 314 5.54 -20.73 33.77
C GLY A 314 6.29 -19.54 33.17
N LEU A 315 6.85 -18.68 34.02
CA LEU A 315 7.62 -17.50 33.64
C LEU A 315 9.09 -17.73 33.93
N VAL A 316 9.95 -17.43 32.98
CA VAL A 316 11.40 -17.50 33.13
C VAL A 316 12.06 -16.25 32.57
N GLN A 317 13.14 -15.81 33.20
CA GLN A 317 14.07 -14.86 32.63
C GLN A 317 15.12 -15.63 31.84
N ALA A 318 15.38 -15.18 30.61
CA ALA A 318 16.44 -15.78 29.80
C ALA A 318 17.81 -15.38 30.31
N GLU A 319 18.72 -16.33 30.29
CA GLU A 319 20.13 -16.14 30.65
C GLU A 319 20.97 -15.92 29.38
N PRO A 320 22.12 -15.22 29.45
CA PRO A 320 22.91 -14.86 28.28
C PRO A 320 23.34 -16.05 27.39
N GLU A 321 23.55 -17.22 28.01
CA GLU A 321 24.02 -18.42 27.30
C GLU A 321 22.89 -19.37 26.89
N ASP A 322 21.65 -19.04 27.19
CA ASP A 322 20.52 -19.90 26.88
C ASP A 322 20.27 -19.98 25.36
N THR A 323 20.01 -21.18 24.90
CA THR A 323 19.33 -21.39 23.60
C THR A 323 17.83 -21.15 23.77
N ILE A 324 17.13 -20.84 22.66
CA ILE A 324 15.67 -20.66 22.69
C ILE A 324 14.98 -21.92 23.22
N ASP A 325 15.43 -23.10 22.83
CA ASP A 325 14.86 -24.37 23.28
C ASP A 325 15.01 -24.54 24.80
N GLN A 326 16.14 -24.15 25.39
CA GLN A 326 16.36 -24.20 26.83
C GLN A 326 15.44 -23.24 27.59
N VAL A 327 15.25 -22.00 27.06
CA VAL A 327 14.32 -21.02 27.66
C VAL A 327 12.90 -21.55 27.65
N VAL A 328 12.44 -22.08 26.51
CA VAL A 328 11.09 -22.64 26.37
C VAL A 328 10.91 -23.88 27.25
N GLU A 329 11.89 -24.77 27.32
CA GLU A 329 11.83 -25.95 28.16
C GLU A 329 11.76 -25.59 29.66
N ARG A 330 12.50 -24.56 30.10
CA ARG A 330 12.40 -24.06 31.48
C ARG A 330 11.03 -23.46 31.76
N ALA A 331 10.48 -22.70 30.80
CA ALA A 331 9.12 -22.15 30.93
C ALA A 331 8.07 -23.25 31.03
N ASP A 332 8.20 -24.33 30.24
CA ASP A 332 7.30 -25.49 30.28
C ASP A 332 7.37 -26.23 31.63
N LYS A 333 8.58 -26.55 32.12
CA LYS A 333 8.77 -27.16 33.45
C LYS A 333 8.15 -26.31 34.55
N THR A 334 8.29 -24.99 34.48
CA THR A 334 7.75 -24.05 35.45
C THR A 334 6.22 -23.97 35.33
N MET A 335 5.65 -24.01 34.14
CA MET A 335 4.19 -24.08 33.91
C MET A 335 3.61 -25.38 34.48
N TYR A 336 4.32 -26.50 34.30
CA TYR A 336 3.90 -27.77 34.90
C TYR A 336 3.89 -27.70 36.46
N GLN A 337 4.82 -27.00 37.07
CA GLN A 337 4.82 -26.74 38.54
C GLN A 337 3.57 -25.90 38.93
N ALA A 338 3.19 -24.90 38.14
CA ALA A 338 1.97 -24.12 38.37
C ALA A 338 0.73 -25.04 38.36
N LYS A 339 0.63 -25.95 37.37
CA LYS A 339 -0.45 -26.95 37.27
C LYS A 339 -0.47 -27.90 38.47
N ALA A 340 0.71 -28.43 38.87
CA ALA A 340 0.82 -29.34 39.99
C ALA A 340 0.52 -28.68 41.36
N SER A 341 0.79 -27.40 41.50
CA SER A 341 0.54 -26.62 42.72
C SER A 341 -0.89 -26.13 42.87
N GLY A 342 -1.84 -26.60 42.04
CA GLY A 342 -3.29 -26.27 42.18
C GLY A 342 -3.82 -25.35 41.10
N ARG A 343 -3.10 -25.12 40.02
CA ARG A 343 -3.52 -24.34 38.83
C ARG A 343 -3.83 -22.85 39.14
N ASN A 344 -4.40 -22.15 38.17
CA ASN A 344 -4.81 -20.74 38.27
C ASN A 344 -3.75 -19.83 38.88
N ARG A 345 -2.50 -19.92 38.42
CA ARG A 345 -1.36 -19.17 38.92
C ARG A 345 -0.24 -19.04 37.91
N SER A 346 0.59 -18.03 38.11
CA SER A 346 1.87 -17.90 37.44
C SER A 346 2.99 -18.26 38.42
N VAL A 347 3.86 -19.17 38.04
CA VAL A 347 5.08 -19.54 38.79
C VAL A 347 6.28 -19.03 37.99
N TRP A 348 7.31 -18.58 38.66
CA TRP A 348 8.58 -18.24 38.00
C TRP A 348 9.73 -19.05 38.58
N ALA A 349 10.66 -19.45 37.74
CA ALA A 349 11.90 -20.05 38.17
C ALA A 349 12.86 -18.95 38.63
N PRO A 350 13.53 -19.10 39.81
CA PRO A 350 14.59 -18.20 40.20
C PRO A 350 15.71 -18.26 39.15
N VAL A 351 16.32 -17.10 38.88
CA VAL A 351 17.52 -17.02 38.04
C VAL A 351 18.60 -17.83 38.75
N LEU A 352 19.14 -18.82 38.05
CA LEU A 352 20.30 -19.57 38.58
C LEU A 352 21.52 -18.64 38.46
N THR A 353 21.66 -17.71 39.40
CA THR A 353 22.94 -17.00 39.57
C THR A 353 24.00 -18.04 39.91
N PRO A 354 25.09 -18.17 39.15
CA PRO A 354 26.22 -18.95 39.63
C PRO A 354 26.67 -18.25 40.93
N SER A 355 26.45 -18.88 42.07
CA SER A 355 26.93 -18.34 43.34
C SER A 355 28.44 -18.42 43.35
N LEU A 356 29.12 -17.28 43.13
CA LEU A 356 30.52 -17.11 43.41
C LEU A 356 30.80 -17.21 44.93
N PHE A 357 29.76 -17.29 45.78
CA PHE A 357 29.88 -17.53 47.23
C PHE A 357 28.70 -18.42 47.66
N GLY A 358 29.06 -19.58 48.17
CA GLY A 358 28.14 -20.65 48.54
C GLY A 358 27.04 -20.23 49.53
N ASN A 359 25.93 -20.71 49.29
CA ASN A 359 24.72 -21.16 49.98
C ASN A 359 23.45 -20.66 49.24
N PRO A 360 22.54 -21.54 48.89
CA PRO A 360 21.25 -21.14 48.31
C PRO A 360 20.42 -20.43 49.39
N VAL A 361 20.00 -19.20 49.10
CA VAL A 361 18.99 -18.51 49.91
C VAL A 361 17.67 -19.27 49.68
N PRO A 362 17.02 -19.79 50.75
CA PRO A 362 15.74 -20.47 50.60
C PRO A 362 14.66 -19.50 50.05
N PRO A 363 13.71 -19.98 49.26
CA PRO A 363 12.63 -19.14 48.74
C PRO A 363 11.79 -18.55 49.88
N PRO A 364 11.30 -17.32 49.73
CA PRO A 364 10.46 -16.71 50.76
C PRO A 364 9.21 -17.57 50.99
N ALA A 365 8.94 -17.86 52.25
CA ALA A 365 7.76 -18.57 52.68
C ALA A 365 6.48 -17.78 52.30
N PHE A 366 5.54 -18.44 51.67
CA PHE A 366 4.27 -17.85 51.34
C PHE A 366 3.44 -17.69 52.62
N PRO A 367 2.82 -16.52 52.88
CA PRO A 367 1.79 -16.43 53.88
C PRO A 367 0.54 -17.23 53.46
N ALA A 368 -0.01 -17.95 54.42
CA ALA A 368 -1.17 -18.82 54.27
C ALA A 368 -2.44 -18.09 53.81
#